data_d6261d977d74039a2be23beac42e7ed8
#
_entry.id   d6261d977d74039a2be23beac42e7ed8
#
_cell.length_a   1.000
_cell.length_b   1.000
_cell.length_c   1.000
_cell.angle_alpha   90.00
_cell.angle_beta   90.00
_cell.angle_gamma   90.00
#
_symmetry.space_group_name_H-M   'P 1'
#
loop_
_entity.id
_entity.type
_entity.pdbx_description
1 polymer ?
#
loop_
_entity_poly.entity_id
_entity_poly.type
_entity_poly.pdbx_seq_one_letter_code
_entity_poly.pdbx_strand_id
1 'polypeptide(L)'
;MSRPKHSKFRSIFLPPLTDASDRMQRRRVILKGISAAVGAGLSMPSLAQSTLPVVRIGYQKFNTLNILKETGYLEKALAPLGTKVEWREFLVTSLVTEAITAGALDIGHASDGIGVFQQAQGKGLAYLASESPYPEGVGFLVPSHSPIKSIRDLKGQKIAIGRGYNTHYLLTKALEANGMTNSDVDIVYIQLPSDHLAAYQAGKVAAVGLWDPFLAAAQVATDSRLLFDGTGFTGNRTYHFAQPNFAKAHRDVVKIIFTELEKANQWAQRYPNEVIDLFSRQLKIPPDVITLATKRRRYGLTALTPAIAREQQDLADVFLRLKLIPKAVDVKEAFLNLDVV
;
A
#
# COMPACT_ATOMS: atom_id res chain seq x y z
N MET A 1 -5.10 38.70 -24.25
CA MET A 1 -3.93 37.89 -23.90
C MET A 1 -3.94 37.68 -22.40
N SER A 2 -4.57 36.58 -21.93
CA SER A 2 -4.70 36.21 -20.50
C SER A 2 -3.65 35.16 -20.16
N ARG A 3 -2.82 35.44 -19.16
CA ARG A 3 -1.82 34.50 -18.63
C ARG A 3 -2.52 33.32 -17.90
N PRO A 4 -2.08 32.07 -18.06
CA PRO A 4 -2.66 30.95 -17.36
C PRO A 4 -2.28 31.00 -15.87
N LYS A 5 -3.26 30.63 -15.02
CA LYS A 5 -3.14 30.54 -13.56
C LYS A 5 -2.36 29.28 -13.16
N HIS A 6 -1.03 29.32 -13.11
CA HIS A 6 -0.17 28.17 -12.77
C HIS A 6 0.22 28.06 -11.29
N SER A 7 -0.44 28.76 -10.34
CA SER A 7 0.13 28.94 -8.98
C SER A 7 -0.47 28.08 -7.87
N LYS A 8 -1.51 27.27 -8.10
CA LYS A 8 -2.21 26.57 -6.99
C LYS A 8 -1.79 25.12 -6.73
N PHE A 9 -1.02 24.50 -7.61
CA PHE A 9 -0.74 23.05 -7.49
C PHE A 9 0.53 22.67 -6.71
N ARG A 10 1.46 23.59 -6.48
CA ARG A 10 2.70 23.26 -5.72
C ARG A 10 2.48 22.94 -4.24
N SER A 11 1.36 23.40 -3.64
CA SER A 11 1.08 23.21 -2.22
C SER A 11 0.32 21.93 -1.88
N ILE A 12 -0.16 21.17 -2.88
CA ILE A 12 -0.99 19.98 -2.66
C ILE A 12 -0.14 18.75 -2.30
N PHE A 13 1.14 18.72 -2.65
CA PHE A 13 1.93 17.49 -2.59
C PHE A 13 2.94 17.37 -1.45
N LEU A 14 3.27 18.40 -0.68
CA LEU A 14 4.20 18.30 0.45
C LEU A 14 3.96 19.38 1.51
N PRO A 15 3.64 19.04 2.75
CA PRO A 15 3.93 19.91 3.88
C PRO A 15 5.46 19.89 4.17
N PRO A 16 6.06 21.00 4.62
CA PRO A 16 7.47 21.04 4.96
C PRO A 16 7.79 20.10 6.12
N LEU A 17 8.93 19.42 6.03
CA LEU A 17 9.51 18.61 7.09
C LEU A 17 9.86 19.51 8.30
N THR A 18 9.14 19.37 9.38
CA THR A 18 9.55 19.92 10.67
C THR A 18 10.48 18.95 11.36
N ASP A 19 11.63 19.47 11.76
CA ASP A 19 12.75 18.90 12.43
C ASP A 19 12.35 18.03 13.66
N ALA A 20 12.70 16.75 13.62
CA ALA A 20 12.47 15.78 14.70
C ALA A 20 13.79 15.40 15.38
N SER A 21 14.56 16.41 15.83
CA SER A 21 15.83 16.20 16.54
C SER A 21 15.82 16.72 17.97
N ASP A 22 14.75 16.50 18.75
CA ASP A 22 14.87 16.75 20.20
C ASP A 22 13.84 15.99 21.02
N ARG A 23 14.20 14.79 21.49
CA ARG A 23 13.71 14.14 22.73
C ARG A 23 14.18 12.71 22.90
N MET A 24 15.47 12.53 22.99
CA MET A 24 16.05 11.33 23.60
C MET A 24 16.90 11.71 24.78
N GLN A 25 16.31 11.88 25.94
CA GLN A 25 17.02 11.69 27.22
C GLN A 25 16.07 11.55 28.41
N ARG A 26 16.42 10.57 29.25
CA ARG A 26 16.03 10.34 30.64
C ARG A 26 14.77 9.53 30.93
N ARG A 27 15.02 8.28 31.29
CA ARG A 27 14.56 7.74 32.59
C ARG A 27 15.35 6.47 32.93
N ARG A 28 16.31 6.66 33.83
CA ARG A 28 16.94 5.59 34.60
C ARG A 28 16.23 5.48 35.96
N VAL A 29 16.00 4.23 36.39
CA VAL A 29 16.08 3.68 37.76
C VAL A 29 15.00 4.07 38.76
N ILE A 30 14.34 3.07 39.34
CA ILE A 30 14.56 2.66 40.75
C ILE A 30 13.93 1.27 40.95
N LEU A 31 14.80 0.28 41.28
CA LEU A 31 14.42 -0.96 41.97
C LEU A 31 14.44 -0.68 43.48
N LYS A 32 13.43 -1.07 44.22
CA LYS A 32 13.53 -1.54 45.63
C LYS A 32 12.32 -2.41 45.95
N GLY A 33 12.60 -3.60 46.41
CA GLY A 33 11.72 -4.67 46.75
C GLY A 33 11.04 -4.52 48.12
N ILE A 34 10.05 -5.38 48.34
CA ILE A 34 9.64 -5.86 49.67
C ILE A 34 9.07 -7.29 49.52
N SER A 35 9.40 -8.12 50.50
CA SER A 35 9.18 -9.56 50.58
C SER A 35 7.81 -9.97 51.12
N ALA A 36 7.38 -11.14 50.71
CA ALA A 36 6.68 -12.24 51.36
C ALA A 36 5.42 -12.01 52.21
N ALA A 37 4.32 -12.61 51.76
CA ALA A 37 3.36 -13.27 52.65
C ALA A 37 2.82 -14.54 51.93
N VAL A 38 3.06 -15.71 52.54
CA VAL A 38 2.60 -17.02 52.11
C VAL A 38 1.12 -17.12 52.44
N GLY A 39 0.27 -17.28 51.38
CA GLY A 39 -1.12 -17.66 51.48
C GLY A 39 -1.34 -18.83 50.51
N ALA A 40 -1.48 -20.05 51.04
CA ALA A 40 -1.85 -21.24 50.26
C ALA A 40 -3.30 -21.12 49.76
N GLY A 41 -3.47 -20.52 48.59
CA GLY A 41 -4.69 -20.57 47.81
C GLY A 41 -4.52 -21.55 46.68
N LEU A 42 -5.42 -22.50 46.53
CA LEU A 42 -5.53 -23.45 45.43
C LEU A 42 -5.52 -22.68 44.11
N SER A 43 -4.36 -22.59 43.49
CA SER A 43 -4.19 -22.02 42.14
C SER A 43 -4.79 -23.03 41.17
N MET A 44 -6.04 -22.83 40.74
CA MET A 44 -6.46 -23.33 39.45
C MET A 44 -5.47 -22.78 38.42
N PRO A 45 -4.93 -23.62 37.52
CA PRO A 45 -4.16 -23.10 36.41
C PRO A 45 -5.12 -22.26 35.57
N SER A 46 -5.14 -20.97 35.80
CA SER A 46 -5.57 -19.99 34.79
C SER A 46 -4.65 -20.27 33.61
N LEU A 47 -5.17 -20.82 32.53
CA LEU A 47 -4.58 -20.72 31.23
C LEU A 47 -4.44 -19.20 31.02
N ALA A 48 -3.28 -18.67 31.37
CA ALA A 48 -2.92 -17.29 31.12
C ALA A 48 -2.91 -17.16 29.59
N GLN A 49 -4.07 -16.83 29.03
CA GLN A 49 -4.20 -16.30 27.70
C GLN A 49 -3.26 -15.09 27.70
N SER A 50 -2.13 -15.22 27.02
CA SER A 50 -1.14 -14.14 26.96
C SER A 50 -1.85 -12.94 26.32
N THR A 51 -2.33 -12.04 27.17
CA THR A 51 -3.04 -10.86 26.72
C THR A 51 -2.04 -9.99 25.97
N LEU A 52 -2.23 -9.84 24.67
CA LEU A 52 -1.47 -8.86 23.90
C LEU A 52 -1.88 -7.46 24.37
N PRO A 53 -1.00 -6.72 25.07
CA PRO A 53 -1.40 -5.43 25.65
C PRO A 53 -1.59 -4.36 24.57
N VAL A 54 -0.87 -4.47 23.46
CA VAL A 54 -0.88 -3.50 22.37
C VAL A 54 -0.65 -4.22 21.04
N VAL A 55 -1.46 -3.87 20.04
CA VAL A 55 -1.20 -4.18 18.61
C VAL A 55 -0.82 -2.91 17.88
N ARG A 56 0.29 -2.95 17.12
CA ARG A 56 0.85 -1.81 16.38
C ARG A 56 0.58 -1.98 14.90
N ILE A 57 -0.20 -1.07 14.32
CA ILE A 57 -0.66 -1.17 12.93
C ILE A 57 -0.14 0.01 12.12
N GLY A 58 0.57 -0.31 11.03
CA GLY A 58 1.04 0.68 10.05
C GLY A 58 0.00 0.92 8.97
N TYR A 59 -0.31 2.19 8.69
CA TYR A 59 -1.25 2.56 7.64
C TYR A 59 -0.75 3.71 6.79
N GLN A 60 -1.35 3.86 5.61
CA GLN A 60 -1.25 5.04 4.76
C GLN A 60 -2.62 5.63 4.55
N LYS A 61 -2.69 6.94 4.30
CA LYS A 61 -3.91 7.57 3.78
C LYS A 61 -4.29 6.96 2.43
N PHE A 62 -5.56 7.04 2.06
CA PHE A 62 -6.13 6.44 0.85
C PHE A 62 -6.01 4.89 0.82
N ASN A 63 -6.12 4.26 1.99
CA ASN A 63 -6.08 2.80 2.13
C ASN A 63 -7.17 2.29 3.08
N THR A 64 -7.48 1.00 3.02
CA THR A 64 -8.54 0.36 3.82
C THR A 64 -8.22 0.33 5.31
N LEU A 65 -6.95 0.18 5.71
CA LEU A 65 -6.54 0.31 7.13
C LEU A 65 -6.77 1.73 7.67
N ASN A 66 -6.68 2.77 6.82
CA ASN A 66 -7.08 4.11 7.23
C ASN A 66 -8.59 4.21 7.48
N ILE A 67 -9.40 3.57 6.66
CA ILE A 67 -10.86 3.51 6.87
C ILE A 67 -11.17 2.76 8.17
N LEU A 68 -10.53 1.62 8.41
CA LEU A 68 -10.68 0.86 9.67
C LEU A 68 -10.35 1.73 10.89
N LYS A 69 -9.25 2.48 10.83
CA LYS A 69 -8.85 3.42 11.89
C LYS A 69 -9.95 4.48 12.15
N GLU A 70 -10.46 5.09 11.10
CA GLU A 70 -11.44 6.17 11.21
C GLU A 70 -12.83 5.69 11.69
N THR A 71 -13.19 4.43 11.41
CA THR A 71 -14.44 3.84 11.90
C THR A 71 -14.40 3.48 13.38
N GLY A 72 -13.19 3.29 13.95
CA GLY A 72 -13.02 2.85 15.35
C GLY A 72 -13.56 1.45 15.63
N TYR A 73 -13.79 0.63 14.60
CA TYR A 73 -14.32 -0.73 14.76
C TYR A 73 -13.34 -1.63 15.50
N LEU A 74 -12.05 -1.54 15.18
CA LEU A 74 -11.03 -2.39 15.75
C LEU A 74 -10.81 -2.13 17.24
N GLU A 75 -10.76 -0.87 17.64
CA GLU A 75 -10.62 -0.48 19.05
C GLU A 75 -11.77 -1.03 19.89
N LYS A 76 -12.99 -0.95 19.38
CA LYS A 76 -14.20 -1.49 20.05
C LYS A 76 -14.14 -3.02 20.16
N ALA A 77 -13.66 -3.71 19.11
CA ALA A 77 -13.59 -5.17 19.09
C ALA A 77 -12.48 -5.71 20.02
N LEU A 78 -11.37 -4.98 20.16
CA LEU A 78 -10.22 -5.41 20.98
C LEU A 78 -10.31 -4.95 22.45
N ALA A 79 -11.14 -3.95 22.77
CA ALA A 79 -11.31 -3.44 24.13
C ALA A 79 -11.67 -4.53 25.18
N PRO A 80 -12.58 -5.49 24.90
CA PRO A 80 -12.88 -6.58 25.86
C PRO A 80 -11.71 -7.50 26.15
N LEU A 81 -10.70 -7.56 25.26
CA LEU A 81 -9.48 -8.34 25.42
C LEU A 81 -8.37 -7.57 26.16
N GLY A 82 -8.60 -6.30 26.50
CA GLY A 82 -7.60 -5.43 27.08
C GLY A 82 -6.48 -5.01 26.11
N THR A 83 -6.63 -5.28 24.81
CA THR A 83 -5.66 -4.96 23.77
C THR A 83 -5.89 -3.53 23.25
N LYS A 84 -4.87 -2.69 23.35
CA LYS A 84 -4.88 -1.34 22.76
C LYS A 84 -4.40 -1.39 21.31
N VAL A 85 -4.93 -0.50 20.46
CA VAL A 85 -4.48 -0.32 19.08
C VAL A 85 -3.60 0.92 19.00
N GLU A 86 -2.39 0.77 18.48
CA GLU A 86 -1.50 1.87 18.13
C GLU A 86 -1.41 1.99 16.61
N TRP A 87 -1.91 3.09 16.07
CA TRP A 87 -1.82 3.41 14.66
C TRP A 87 -0.60 4.27 14.35
N ARG A 88 0.14 3.88 13.29
CA ARG A 88 1.30 4.64 12.80
C ARG A 88 1.12 4.96 11.34
N GLU A 89 1.14 6.24 11.00
CA GLU A 89 1.04 6.73 9.63
C GLU A 89 2.40 6.68 8.93
N PHE A 90 2.39 6.22 7.67
CA PHE A 90 3.58 6.20 6.81
C PHE A 90 3.27 6.85 5.47
N LEU A 91 4.26 7.52 4.88
CA LEU A 91 4.13 8.15 3.57
C LEU A 91 4.30 7.16 2.42
N VAL A 92 5.11 6.12 2.61
CA VAL A 92 5.42 5.10 1.59
C VAL A 92 5.38 3.70 2.17
N THR A 93 4.93 2.72 1.37
CA THR A 93 4.71 1.34 1.82
C THR A 93 5.98 0.58 2.15
N SER A 94 7.12 0.93 1.56
CA SER A 94 8.41 0.32 1.91
C SER A 94 8.76 0.53 3.39
N LEU A 95 8.48 1.73 3.94
CA LEU A 95 8.70 2.02 5.35
C LEU A 95 7.77 1.23 6.27
N VAL A 96 6.54 0.91 5.84
CA VAL A 96 5.63 0.02 6.59
C VAL A 96 6.26 -1.36 6.73
N THR A 97 6.70 -1.95 5.62
CA THR A 97 7.29 -3.31 5.63
C THR A 97 8.64 -3.35 6.35
N GLU A 98 9.45 -2.30 6.26
CA GLU A 98 10.67 -2.15 7.05
C GLU A 98 10.38 -2.09 8.55
N ALA A 99 9.36 -1.34 8.97
CA ALA A 99 8.95 -1.25 10.36
C ALA A 99 8.40 -2.59 10.89
N ILE A 100 7.69 -3.37 10.06
CA ILE A 100 7.25 -4.73 10.41
C ILE A 100 8.48 -5.63 10.60
N THR A 101 9.41 -5.66 9.66
CA THR A 101 10.60 -6.52 9.74
C THR A 101 11.53 -6.14 10.89
N ALA A 102 11.56 -4.87 11.29
CA ALA A 102 12.30 -4.38 12.45
C ALA A 102 11.57 -4.60 13.78
N GLY A 103 10.36 -5.16 13.81
CA GLY A 103 9.56 -5.37 15.03
C GLY A 103 8.93 -4.09 15.60
N ALA A 104 8.96 -2.99 14.86
CA ALA A 104 8.33 -1.74 15.27
C ALA A 104 6.83 -1.70 14.97
N LEU A 105 6.36 -2.55 14.05
CA LEU A 105 4.95 -2.80 13.75
C LEU A 105 4.65 -4.31 13.82
N ASP A 106 3.41 -4.65 14.09
CA ASP A 106 2.91 -6.02 14.11
C ASP A 106 2.23 -6.36 12.78
N ILE A 107 1.44 -5.43 12.24
CA ILE A 107 0.68 -5.56 10.98
C ILE A 107 0.76 -4.26 10.18
N GLY A 108 0.65 -4.39 8.86
CA GLY A 108 0.53 -3.27 7.94
C GLY A 108 0.17 -3.77 6.54
N HIS A 109 0.23 -2.87 5.59
CA HIS A 109 -0.05 -3.19 4.19
C HIS A 109 1.04 -2.65 3.27
N ALA A 110 1.15 -3.27 2.09
CA ALA A 110 1.98 -2.75 1.01
C ALA A 110 1.45 -3.21 -0.36
N SER A 111 1.93 -2.56 -1.43
CA SER A 111 1.68 -3.02 -2.79
C SER A 111 2.37 -4.36 -3.06
N ASP A 112 1.93 -5.03 -4.09
CA ASP A 112 2.40 -6.31 -4.58
C ASP A 112 3.94 -6.39 -4.73
N GLY A 113 4.56 -5.41 -5.40
CA GLY A 113 6.00 -5.41 -5.64
C GLY A 113 6.84 -5.31 -4.36
N ILE A 114 6.38 -4.59 -3.34
CA ILE A 114 7.15 -4.38 -2.09
C ILE A 114 7.34 -5.69 -1.33
N GLY A 115 6.31 -6.54 -1.26
CA GLY A 115 6.44 -7.85 -0.61
C GLY A 115 7.51 -8.73 -1.27
N VAL A 116 7.60 -8.72 -2.60
CA VAL A 116 8.63 -9.44 -3.37
C VAL A 116 10.03 -8.91 -3.06
N PHE A 117 10.21 -7.58 -2.99
CA PHE A 117 11.50 -6.99 -2.62
C PHE A 117 11.95 -7.42 -1.22
N GLN A 118 11.05 -7.43 -0.24
CA GLN A 118 11.37 -7.85 1.13
C GLN A 118 11.76 -9.33 1.18
N GLN A 119 11.02 -10.19 0.48
CA GLN A 119 11.32 -11.63 0.41
C GLN A 119 12.67 -11.88 -0.27
N ALA A 120 12.97 -11.19 -1.38
CA ALA A 120 14.24 -11.31 -2.08
C ALA A 120 15.46 -10.87 -1.23
N GLN A 121 15.25 -9.98 -0.28
CA GLN A 121 16.24 -9.57 0.72
C GLN A 121 16.35 -10.55 1.90
N GLY A 122 15.56 -11.62 1.94
CA GLY A 122 15.54 -12.59 3.04
C GLY A 122 14.90 -12.06 4.34
N LYS A 123 14.12 -10.97 4.25
CA LYS A 123 13.45 -10.40 5.40
C LYS A 123 12.18 -11.19 5.73
N GLY A 124 12.01 -11.55 6.99
CA GLY A 124 10.86 -12.32 7.48
C GLY A 124 9.59 -11.48 7.47
N LEU A 125 8.81 -11.60 6.40
CA LEU A 125 7.52 -10.95 6.21
C LEU A 125 6.50 -11.99 5.74
N ALA A 126 5.37 -12.10 6.42
CA ALA A 126 4.29 -13.00 6.02
C ALA A 126 3.17 -12.22 5.34
N TYR A 127 2.72 -12.69 4.18
CA TYR A 127 1.47 -12.29 3.57
C TYR A 127 0.31 -12.98 4.33
N LEU A 128 -0.70 -12.23 4.72
CA LEU A 128 -1.87 -12.75 5.45
C LEU A 128 -3.14 -12.77 4.61
N ALA A 129 -3.35 -11.73 3.82
CA ALA A 129 -4.49 -11.57 2.93
C ALA A 129 -4.15 -10.58 1.81
N SER A 130 -4.94 -10.57 0.75
CA SER A 130 -4.92 -9.50 -0.25
C SER A 130 -6.22 -8.72 -0.24
N GLU A 131 -6.18 -7.48 -0.71
CA GLU A 131 -7.39 -6.74 -1.07
C GLU A 131 -7.94 -7.22 -2.42
N SER A 132 -9.19 -6.89 -2.72
CA SER A 132 -9.77 -7.09 -4.04
C SER A 132 -8.89 -6.47 -5.12
N PRO A 133 -8.83 -7.05 -6.33
CA PRO A 133 -8.03 -6.49 -7.41
C PRO A 133 -8.50 -5.09 -7.77
N TYR A 134 -7.53 -4.23 -8.12
CA TYR A 134 -7.76 -2.83 -8.45
C TYR A 134 -6.99 -2.44 -9.72
N PRO A 135 -7.15 -3.16 -10.85
CA PRO A 135 -6.38 -2.93 -12.05
C PRO A 135 -6.60 -1.54 -12.64
N GLU A 136 -7.82 -1.01 -12.58
CA GLU A 136 -8.16 0.32 -13.10
C GLU A 136 -7.50 1.47 -12.32
N GLY A 137 -6.95 1.18 -11.12
CA GLY A 137 -6.28 2.16 -10.27
C GLY A 137 -4.80 2.40 -10.62
N VAL A 138 -4.29 1.76 -11.66
CA VAL A 138 -2.94 2.00 -12.20
C VAL A 138 -3.05 2.14 -13.72
N GLY A 139 -2.37 3.12 -14.32
CA GLY A 139 -2.51 3.33 -15.76
C GLY A 139 -1.52 4.32 -16.33
N PHE A 140 -1.56 4.45 -17.64
CA PHE A 140 -0.70 5.32 -18.44
C PHE A 140 -1.50 6.42 -19.12
N LEU A 141 -1.06 7.66 -18.93
CA LEU A 141 -1.64 8.83 -19.56
C LEU A 141 -0.76 9.32 -20.70
N VAL A 142 -1.42 9.84 -21.73
CA VAL A 142 -0.82 10.60 -22.83
C VAL A 142 -1.63 11.89 -23.03
N PRO A 143 -1.05 12.97 -23.58
CA PRO A 143 -1.80 14.18 -23.94
C PRO A 143 -2.99 13.83 -24.84
N SER A 144 -4.13 14.52 -24.68
CA SER A 144 -5.37 14.23 -25.47
C SER A 144 -5.11 14.30 -26.96
N HIS A 145 -4.28 15.25 -27.40
CA HIS A 145 -3.90 15.47 -28.80
C HIS A 145 -2.73 14.60 -29.27
N SER A 146 -2.19 13.72 -28.41
CA SER A 146 -1.05 12.86 -28.76
C SER A 146 -1.38 11.92 -29.91
N PRO A 147 -0.46 11.69 -30.87
CA PRO A 147 -0.61 10.68 -31.91
C PRO A 147 -0.56 9.24 -31.38
N ILE A 148 -0.06 9.03 -30.15
CA ILE A 148 0.04 7.70 -29.51
C ILE A 148 -1.37 7.20 -29.20
N LYS A 149 -1.87 6.20 -29.93
CA LYS A 149 -3.23 5.65 -29.79
C LYS A 149 -3.25 4.24 -29.19
N SER A 150 -2.13 3.52 -29.21
CA SER A 150 -1.96 2.16 -28.75
C SER A 150 -0.65 1.97 -27.99
N ILE A 151 -0.50 0.82 -27.33
CA ILE A 151 0.75 0.43 -26.64
C ILE A 151 1.90 0.34 -27.65
N ARG A 152 1.65 -0.08 -28.88
CA ARG A 152 2.69 -0.18 -29.94
C ARG A 152 3.27 1.16 -30.34
N ASP A 153 2.48 2.23 -30.23
CA ASP A 153 2.93 3.60 -30.56
C ASP A 153 3.89 4.18 -29.50
N LEU A 154 4.07 3.46 -28.38
CA LEU A 154 5.08 3.80 -27.38
C LEU A 154 6.51 3.49 -27.82
N LYS A 155 6.70 2.77 -28.93
CA LYS A 155 8.06 2.43 -29.41
C LYS A 155 8.92 3.68 -29.63
N GLY A 156 10.09 3.69 -28.99
CA GLY A 156 11.02 4.84 -29.02
C GLY A 156 10.57 6.06 -28.22
N GLN A 157 9.42 6.02 -27.54
CA GLN A 157 8.91 7.14 -26.77
C GLN A 157 9.49 7.16 -25.36
N LYS A 158 9.64 8.37 -24.80
CA LYS A 158 10.02 8.57 -23.39
C LYS A 158 8.83 8.38 -22.48
N ILE A 159 8.97 7.51 -21.49
CA ILE A 159 7.89 7.13 -20.57
C ILE A 159 8.39 7.29 -19.12
N ALA A 160 7.72 8.10 -18.31
CA ALA A 160 8.04 8.24 -16.89
C ALA A 160 7.32 7.17 -16.05
N ILE A 161 8.08 6.44 -15.24
CA ILE A 161 7.59 5.47 -14.27
C ILE A 161 8.47 5.41 -13.02
N GLY A 162 7.96 4.83 -11.91
CA GLY A 162 8.77 4.44 -10.76
C GLY A 162 9.46 3.08 -10.98
N ARG A 163 10.75 3.01 -10.69
CA ARG A 163 11.51 1.76 -10.81
C ARG A 163 11.04 0.73 -9.77
N GLY A 164 10.57 -0.43 -10.23
CA GLY A 164 10.06 -1.49 -9.35
C GLY A 164 8.67 -1.23 -8.76
N TYR A 165 7.97 -0.19 -9.24
CA TYR A 165 6.59 0.09 -8.83
C TYR A 165 5.59 -0.71 -9.69
N ASN A 166 4.32 -0.69 -9.29
CA ASN A 166 3.23 -1.30 -10.06
C ASN A 166 3.17 -0.81 -11.52
N THR A 167 3.51 0.46 -11.77
CA THR A 167 3.62 1.02 -13.12
C THR A 167 4.74 0.39 -13.94
N HIS A 168 5.86 -0.02 -13.31
CA HIS A 168 6.94 -0.72 -14.01
C HIS A 168 6.50 -2.12 -14.44
N TYR A 169 5.85 -2.86 -13.53
CA TYR A 169 5.29 -4.17 -13.85
C TYR A 169 4.22 -4.06 -14.94
N LEU A 170 3.26 -3.13 -14.79
CA LEU A 170 2.22 -2.90 -15.78
C LEU A 170 2.80 -2.58 -17.17
N LEU A 171 3.76 -1.66 -17.27
CA LEU A 171 4.39 -1.31 -18.53
C LEU A 171 5.03 -2.55 -19.18
N THR A 172 5.79 -3.31 -18.41
CA THR A 172 6.46 -4.52 -18.90
C THR A 172 5.45 -5.52 -19.46
N LYS A 173 4.37 -5.83 -18.71
CA LYS A 173 3.32 -6.77 -19.16
C LYS A 173 2.58 -6.27 -20.40
N ALA A 174 2.28 -4.96 -20.45
CA ALA A 174 1.60 -4.35 -21.58
C ALA A 174 2.47 -4.38 -22.86
N LEU A 175 3.77 -4.12 -22.74
CA LEU A 175 4.72 -4.22 -23.85
C LEU A 175 4.85 -5.67 -24.33
N GLU A 176 5.05 -6.63 -23.42
CA GLU A 176 5.18 -8.05 -23.74
C GLU A 176 3.94 -8.58 -24.48
N ALA A 177 2.73 -8.22 -24.02
CA ALA A 177 1.48 -8.61 -24.68
C ALA A 177 1.34 -8.04 -26.11
N ASN A 178 2.12 -7.01 -26.45
CA ASN A 178 2.15 -6.41 -27.78
C ASN A 178 3.41 -6.78 -28.61
N GLY A 179 4.19 -7.79 -28.16
CA GLY A 179 5.41 -8.26 -28.84
C GLY A 179 6.59 -7.30 -28.71
N MET A 180 6.59 -6.47 -27.67
CA MET A 180 7.61 -5.49 -27.35
C MET A 180 8.30 -5.82 -26.02
N THR A 181 9.39 -5.14 -25.76
CA THR A 181 10.16 -5.24 -24.50
C THR A 181 10.44 -3.86 -23.93
N ASN A 182 10.94 -3.79 -22.70
CA ASN A 182 11.34 -2.52 -22.09
C ASN A 182 12.46 -1.79 -22.87
N SER A 183 13.24 -2.51 -23.71
CA SER A 183 14.26 -1.88 -24.57
C SER A 183 13.68 -1.21 -25.82
N ASP A 184 12.41 -1.44 -26.16
CA ASP A 184 11.74 -0.78 -27.27
C ASP A 184 11.25 0.63 -26.91
N VAL A 185 11.34 1.05 -25.64
CA VAL A 185 10.90 2.34 -25.13
C VAL A 185 12.02 3.01 -24.33
N ASP A 186 12.00 4.35 -24.20
CA ASP A 186 12.95 5.12 -23.37
C ASP A 186 12.33 5.35 -21.97
N ILE A 187 12.69 4.49 -21.01
CA ILE A 187 12.13 4.57 -19.66
C ILE A 187 12.89 5.60 -18.82
N VAL A 188 12.17 6.62 -18.37
CA VAL A 188 12.65 7.64 -17.43
C VAL A 188 12.20 7.25 -16.02
N TYR A 189 13.13 6.78 -15.19
CA TYR A 189 12.84 6.40 -13.80
C TYR A 189 12.78 7.64 -12.89
N ILE A 190 11.63 7.85 -12.28
CA ILE A 190 11.37 8.95 -11.35
C ILE A 190 10.82 8.34 -10.06
N GLN A 191 11.20 8.85 -8.89
CA GLN A 191 10.79 8.25 -7.61
C GLN A 191 9.45 8.78 -7.11
N LEU A 192 9.22 10.09 -7.20
CA LEU A 192 8.04 10.72 -6.61
C LEU A 192 6.93 10.92 -7.66
N PRO A 193 5.68 10.57 -7.37
CA PRO A 193 4.56 10.78 -8.29
C PRO A 193 4.35 12.23 -8.72
N SER A 194 4.68 13.19 -7.84
CA SER A 194 4.66 14.62 -8.16
C SER A 194 5.63 14.98 -9.28
N ASP A 195 6.81 14.37 -9.28
CA ASP A 195 7.84 14.62 -10.26
C ASP A 195 7.54 13.91 -11.60
N HIS A 196 6.84 12.75 -11.56
CA HIS A 196 6.27 12.14 -12.76
C HIS A 196 5.35 13.15 -13.48
N LEU A 197 4.39 13.71 -12.72
CA LEU A 197 3.43 14.67 -13.26
C LEU A 197 4.12 15.94 -13.77
N ALA A 198 5.11 16.45 -13.04
CA ALA A 198 5.86 17.64 -13.45
C ALA A 198 6.64 17.41 -14.76
N ALA A 199 7.30 16.25 -14.90
CA ALA A 199 8.01 15.89 -16.13
C ALA A 199 7.04 15.75 -17.33
N TYR A 200 5.88 15.17 -17.10
CA TYR A 200 4.84 15.00 -18.10
C TYR A 200 4.24 16.34 -18.53
N GLN A 201 3.86 17.22 -17.60
CA GLN A 201 3.34 18.56 -17.90
C GLN A 201 4.35 19.45 -18.63
N ALA A 202 5.63 19.25 -18.36
CA ALA A 202 6.71 19.95 -19.07
C ALA A 202 7.01 19.39 -20.48
N GLY A 203 6.26 18.35 -20.92
CA GLY A 203 6.48 17.72 -22.22
C GLY A 203 7.81 16.96 -22.34
N LYS A 204 8.46 16.63 -21.21
CA LYS A 204 9.75 15.91 -21.20
C LYS A 204 9.60 14.42 -21.46
N VAL A 205 8.39 13.89 -21.30
CA VAL A 205 8.01 12.50 -21.56
C VAL A 205 6.70 12.46 -22.35
N ALA A 206 6.56 11.47 -23.23
CA ALA A 206 5.39 11.30 -24.08
C ALA A 206 4.24 10.60 -23.35
N ALA A 207 4.56 9.79 -22.34
CA ALA A 207 3.60 9.10 -21.51
C ALA A 207 4.06 9.07 -20.04
N VAL A 208 3.11 8.96 -19.13
CA VAL A 208 3.38 8.84 -17.68
C VAL A 208 2.57 7.70 -17.07
N GLY A 209 3.22 6.82 -16.33
CA GLY A 209 2.60 5.78 -15.52
C GLY A 209 2.34 6.28 -14.11
N LEU A 210 1.09 6.19 -13.65
CA LEU A 210 0.66 6.63 -12.33
C LEU A 210 -0.33 5.63 -11.72
N TRP A 211 -0.60 5.79 -10.43
CA TRP A 211 -1.63 5.05 -9.69
C TRP A 211 -2.50 6.01 -8.88
N ASP A 212 -3.69 5.58 -8.50
CA ASP A 212 -4.61 6.42 -7.72
C ASP A 212 -4.09 6.67 -6.29
N PRO A 213 -4.30 7.87 -5.76
CA PRO A 213 -5.08 8.99 -6.34
C PRO A 213 -4.31 9.87 -7.32
N PHE A 214 -3.02 9.61 -7.58
CA PHE A 214 -2.18 10.43 -8.46
C PHE A 214 -2.61 10.32 -9.93
N LEU A 215 -3.07 9.14 -10.37
CA LEU A 215 -3.63 8.93 -11.69
C LEU A 215 -4.87 9.81 -11.91
N ALA A 216 -5.81 9.79 -10.98
CA ALA A 216 -7.00 10.63 -11.02
C ALA A 216 -6.64 12.11 -10.96
N ALA A 217 -5.70 12.51 -10.10
CA ALA A 217 -5.24 13.89 -10.00
C ALA A 217 -4.64 14.38 -11.32
N ALA A 218 -3.84 13.56 -11.98
CA ALA A 218 -3.27 13.89 -13.28
C ALA A 218 -4.36 14.02 -14.36
N GLN A 219 -5.36 13.13 -14.38
CA GLN A 219 -6.47 13.20 -15.33
C GLN A 219 -7.32 14.47 -15.17
N VAL A 220 -7.53 14.94 -13.93
CA VAL A 220 -8.29 16.17 -13.66
C VAL A 220 -7.43 17.42 -13.94
N ALA A 221 -6.13 17.35 -13.65
CA ALA A 221 -5.25 18.51 -13.71
C ALA A 221 -4.64 18.80 -15.09
N THR A 222 -4.73 17.85 -16.02
CA THR A 222 -4.08 17.96 -17.34
C THR A 222 -5.06 17.60 -18.47
N ASP A 223 -4.81 18.15 -19.66
CA ASP A 223 -5.50 17.74 -20.88
C ASP A 223 -4.92 16.39 -21.36
N SER A 224 -5.35 15.31 -20.73
CA SER A 224 -4.81 13.97 -20.95
C SER A 224 -5.92 12.94 -21.11
N ARG A 225 -5.60 11.87 -21.80
CA ARG A 225 -6.44 10.67 -21.88
C ARG A 225 -5.69 9.46 -21.37
N LEU A 226 -6.43 8.52 -20.83
CA LEU A 226 -5.92 7.20 -20.48
C LEU A 226 -5.58 6.44 -21.77
N LEU A 227 -4.35 5.99 -21.90
CA LEU A 227 -3.91 5.12 -23.00
C LEU A 227 -4.28 3.68 -22.72
N PHE A 228 -3.96 3.18 -21.53
CA PHE A 228 -4.37 1.88 -21.01
C PHE A 228 -4.23 1.90 -19.47
N ASP A 229 -4.92 0.96 -18.82
CA ASP A 229 -4.82 0.69 -17.39
C ASP A 229 -4.35 -0.76 -17.12
N GLY A 230 -4.41 -1.19 -15.87
CA GLY A 230 -3.99 -2.52 -15.45
C GLY A 230 -4.91 -3.67 -15.90
N THR A 231 -6.08 -3.37 -16.48
CA THR A 231 -7.07 -4.39 -16.88
C THR A 231 -6.46 -5.38 -17.88
N GLY A 232 -6.50 -6.66 -17.53
CA GLY A 232 -5.92 -7.74 -18.33
C GLY A 232 -4.40 -7.92 -18.18
N PHE A 233 -3.70 -7.04 -17.44
CA PHE A 233 -2.25 -7.11 -17.24
C PHE A 233 -1.83 -7.35 -15.80
N THR A 234 -2.56 -6.84 -14.83
CA THR A 234 -2.22 -6.95 -13.41
C THR A 234 -3.47 -6.88 -12.53
N GLY A 235 -3.47 -7.57 -11.39
CA GLY A 235 -4.47 -7.35 -10.34
C GLY A 235 -4.25 -6.06 -9.56
N ASN A 236 -3.04 -5.47 -9.62
CA ASN A 236 -2.68 -4.27 -8.87
C ASN A 236 -3.15 -4.36 -7.41
N ARG A 237 -2.71 -5.42 -6.72
CA ARG A 237 -3.21 -5.75 -5.38
C ARG A 237 -2.44 -5.04 -4.28
N THR A 238 -3.16 -4.74 -3.21
CA THR A 238 -2.59 -4.47 -1.89
C THR A 238 -2.59 -5.75 -1.09
N TYR A 239 -1.49 -6.04 -0.39
CA TYR A 239 -1.40 -7.15 0.54
C TYR A 239 -1.25 -6.66 1.97
N HIS A 240 -1.81 -7.43 2.90
CA HIS A 240 -1.63 -7.24 4.34
C HIS A 240 -0.53 -8.15 4.83
N PHE A 241 0.41 -7.57 5.57
CA PHE A 241 1.62 -8.22 6.04
C PHE A 241 1.72 -8.17 7.55
N ALA A 242 2.37 -9.18 8.13
CA ALA A 242 2.76 -9.20 9.52
C ALA A 242 4.13 -9.84 9.72
N GLN A 243 4.69 -9.69 10.93
CA GLN A 243 5.75 -10.56 11.39
C GLN A 243 5.21 -12.00 11.54
N PRO A 244 5.88 -13.03 10.96
CA PRO A 244 5.39 -14.40 11.01
C PRO A 244 5.16 -14.90 12.44
N ASN A 245 6.07 -14.58 13.37
CA ASN A 245 5.96 -15.01 14.77
C ASN A 245 4.79 -14.33 15.48
N PHE A 246 4.57 -13.03 15.24
CA PHE A 246 3.40 -12.32 15.77
C PHE A 246 2.10 -12.96 15.27
N ALA A 247 1.98 -13.15 13.97
CA ALA A 247 0.77 -13.66 13.34
C ALA A 247 0.41 -15.07 13.84
N LYS A 248 1.41 -15.94 14.07
CA LYS A 248 1.22 -17.30 14.62
C LYS A 248 0.85 -17.27 16.11
N ALA A 249 1.50 -16.39 16.90
CA ALA A 249 1.29 -16.31 18.36
C ALA A 249 -0.05 -15.64 18.72
N HIS A 250 -0.55 -14.72 17.88
CA HIS A 250 -1.74 -13.90 18.14
C HIS A 250 -2.80 -14.06 17.04
N ARG A 251 -3.02 -15.32 16.62
CA ARG A 251 -3.96 -15.66 15.54
C ARG A 251 -5.36 -15.09 15.76
N ASP A 252 -5.85 -15.13 17.00
CA ASP A 252 -7.18 -14.62 17.34
C ASP A 252 -7.27 -13.10 17.15
N VAL A 253 -6.23 -12.36 17.54
CA VAL A 253 -6.16 -10.92 17.33
C VAL A 253 -6.09 -10.60 15.83
N VAL A 254 -5.29 -11.34 15.07
CA VAL A 254 -5.21 -11.21 13.60
C VAL A 254 -6.59 -11.46 12.98
N LYS A 255 -7.30 -12.49 13.40
CA LYS A 255 -8.66 -12.77 12.92
C LYS A 255 -9.64 -11.62 13.21
N ILE A 256 -9.58 -11.05 14.41
CA ILE A 256 -10.40 -9.88 14.77
C ILE A 256 -10.06 -8.71 13.85
N ILE A 257 -8.76 -8.41 13.62
CA ILE A 257 -8.34 -7.32 12.74
C ILE A 257 -8.94 -7.47 11.34
N PHE A 258 -8.87 -8.66 10.74
CA PHE A 258 -9.41 -8.87 9.38
C PHE A 258 -10.94 -8.90 9.36
N THR A 259 -11.59 -9.39 10.42
CA THR A 259 -13.05 -9.30 10.56
C THR A 259 -13.51 -7.82 10.58
N GLU A 260 -12.85 -6.99 11.38
CA GLU A 260 -13.21 -5.58 11.47
C GLU A 260 -12.80 -4.78 10.21
N LEU A 261 -11.70 -5.18 9.56
CA LEU A 261 -11.30 -4.61 8.28
C LEU A 261 -12.34 -4.91 7.17
N GLU A 262 -12.90 -6.13 7.15
CA GLU A 262 -13.96 -6.45 6.20
C GLU A 262 -15.24 -5.65 6.47
N LYS A 263 -15.61 -5.42 7.75
CA LYS A 263 -16.70 -4.50 8.09
C LYS A 263 -16.43 -3.06 7.62
N ALA A 264 -15.18 -2.61 7.76
CA ALA A 264 -14.79 -1.29 7.26
C ALA A 264 -14.85 -1.21 5.73
N ASN A 265 -14.51 -2.29 5.02
CA ASN A 265 -14.68 -2.40 3.56
C ASN A 265 -16.16 -2.33 3.16
N GLN A 266 -17.03 -3.04 3.86
CA GLN A 266 -18.49 -2.99 3.63
C GLN A 266 -19.07 -1.61 3.93
N TRP A 267 -18.58 -0.95 4.98
CA TRP A 267 -18.94 0.43 5.28
C TRP A 267 -18.53 1.37 4.13
N ALA A 268 -17.29 1.22 3.61
CA ALA A 268 -16.81 2.03 2.50
C ALA A 268 -17.63 1.85 1.22
N GLN A 269 -18.10 0.62 0.94
CA GLN A 269 -18.99 0.35 -0.19
C GLN A 269 -20.37 1.00 -0.02
N ARG A 270 -20.89 0.98 1.21
CA ARG A 270 -22.22 1.52 1.53
C ARG A 270 -22.24 3.05 1.57
N TYR A 271 -21.14 3.66 1.97
CA TYR A 271 -21.03 5.10 2.24
C TYR A 271 -19.91 5.75 1.44
N PRO A 272 -19.97 5.72 0.08
CA PRO A 272 -18.89 6.23 -0.77
C PRO A 272 -18.63 7.73 -0.58
N ASN A 273 -19.67 8.54 -0.26
CA ASN A 273 -19.52 9.97 -0.04
C ASN A 273 -18.69 10.26 1.22
N GLU A 274 -18.91 9.50 2.29
CA GLU A 274 -18.15 9.62 3.53
C GLU A 274 -16.67 9.25 3.32
N VAL A 275 -16.40 8.27 2.46
CA VAL A 275 -15.03 7.91 2.06
C VAL A 275 -14.39 9.02 1.24
N ILE A 276 -15.13 9.62 0.31
CA ILE A 276 -14.66 10.77 -0.48
C ILE A 276 -14.31 11.95 0.44
N ASP A 277 -15.21 12.30 1.36
CA ASP A 277 -15.00 13.38 2.32
C ASP A 277 -13.80 13.10 3.25
N LEU A 278 -13.68 11.86 3.74
CA LEU A 278 -12.57 11.44 4.58
C LEU A 278 -11.23 11.64 3.86
N PHE A 279 -11.08 11.06 2.68
CA PHE A 279 -9.83 11.12 1.94
C PHE A 279 -9.52 12.53 1.42
N SER A 280 -10.55 13.29 1.00
CA SER A 280 -10.36 14.68 0.55
C SER A 280 -9.82 15.56 1.67
N ARG A 281 -10.36 15.45 2.88
CA ARG A 281 -9.88 16.20 4.05
C ARG A 281 -8.48 15.79 4.46
N GLN A 282 -8.18 14.49 4.50
CA GLN A 282 -6.89 13.99 4.99
C GLN A 282 -5.76 14.23 4.00
N LEU A 283 -6.02 14.09 2.71
CA LEU A 283 -5.04 14.26 1.64
C LEU A 283 -4.94 15.69 1.14
N LYS A 284 -5.94 16.53 1.46
CA LYS A 284 -6.11 17.88 0.89
C LYS A 284 -6.19 17.86 -0.64
N ILE A 285 -6.85 16.83 -1.17
CA ILE A 285 -7.12 16.63 -2.60
C ILE A 285 -8.59 16.97 -2.88
N PRO A 286 -8.90 17.67 -3.97
CA PRO A 286 -10.27 18.01 -4.32
C PRO A 286 -11.21 16.79 -4.39
N PRO A 287 -12.49 16.91 -3.96
CA PRO A 287 -13.42 15.79 -3.92
C PRO A 287 -13.69 15.12 -5.27
N ASP A 288 -13.64 15.86 -6.38
CA ASP A 288 -13.80 15.32 -7.74
C ASP A 288 -12.68 14.35 -8.12
N VAL A 289 -11.44 14.65 -7.76
CA VAL A 289 -10.29 13.75 -7.92
C VAL A 289 -10.47 12.47 -7.09
N ILE A 290 -10.84 12.62 -5.81
CA ILE A 290 -11.07 11.45 -4.94
C ILE A 290 -12.26 10.64 -5.44
N THR A 291 -13.33 11.27 -5.93
CA THR A 291 -14.47 10.60 -6.54
C THR A 291 -14.03 9.73 -7.73
N LEU A 292 -13.18 10.28 -8.62
CA LEU A 292 -12.66 9.53 -9.77
C LEU A 292 -11.83 8.33 -9.33
N ALA A 293 -10.96 8.48 -8.34
CA ALA A 293 -10.12 7.42 -7.82
C ALA A 293 -10.94 6.33 -7.09
N THR A 294 -11.90 6.72 -6.25
CA THR A 294 -12.71 5.76 -5.47
C THR A 294 -13.72 4.99 -6.33
N LYS A 295 -14.23 5.58 -7.42
CA LYS A 295 -15.11 4.88 -8.38
C LYS A 295 -14.47 3.63 -9.01
N ARG A 296 -13.15 3.61 -9.14
CA ARG A 296 -12.41 2.46 -9.67
C ARG A 296 -12.16 1.40 -8.60
N ARG A 297 -12.14 1.81 -7.32
CA ARG A 297 -11.73 0.95 -6.23
C ARG A 297 -12.83 -0.03 -5.86
N ARG A 298 -12.42 -1.30 -5.68
CA ARG A 298 -13.26 -2.37 -5.12
C ARG A 298 -12.74 -2.66 -3.72
N TYR A 299 -13.61 -2.47 -2.74
CA TYR A 299 -13.29 -2.80 -1.35
C TYR A 299 -13.58 -4.27 -1.10
N GLY A 300 -12.80 -4.91 -0.25
CA GLY A 300 -12.99 -6.29 0.18
C GLY A 300 -11.65 -7.00 0.36
N LEU A 301 -11.69 -8.08 1.13
CA LEU A 301 -10.55 -8.95 1.37
C LEU A 301 -10.65 -10.22 0.53
N THR A 302 -9.53 -10.79 0.20
CA THR A 302 -9.41 -12.06 -0.52
C THR A 302 -8.36 -12.92 0.16
N ALA A 303 -8.73 -14.18 0.44
CA ALA A 303 -7.79 -15.18 0.94
C ALA A 303 -6.65 -15.43 -0.06
N LEU A 304 -5.49 -15.83 0.43
CA LEU A 304 -4.32 -16.15 -0.39
C LEU A 304 -4.51 -17.46 -1.14
N THR A 305 -5.14 -17.40 -2.30
CA THR A 305 -5.43 -18.56 -3.14
C THR A 305 -4.24 -18.95 -4.03
N PRO A 306 -4.22 -20.19 -4.58
CA PRO A 306 -3.22 -20.58 -5.57
C PRO A 306 -3.22 -19.67 -6.83
N ALA A 307 -4.34 -19.05 -7.18
CA ALA A 307 -4.42 -18.12 -8.30
C ALA A 307 -3.68 -16.81 -7.96
N ILE A 308 -3.88 -16.26 -6.75
CA ILE A 308 -3.14 -15.08 -6.27
C ILE A 308 -1.65 -15.39 -6.14
N ALA A 309 -1.27 -16.60 -5.69
CA ALA A 309 0.12 -17.00 -5.63
C ALA A 309 0.78 -17.01 -7.01
N ARG A 310 0.08 -17.49 -8.05
CA ARG A 310 0.60 -17.46 -9.44
C ARG A 310 0.74 -16.03 -9.97
N GLU A 311 -0.25 -15.17 -9.70
CA GLU A 311 -0.20 -13.76 -10.07
C GLU A 311 1.01 -13.06 -9.43
N GLN A 312 1.21 -13.27 -8.14
CA GLN A 312 2.33 -12.68 -7.39
C GLN A 312 3.69 -13.28 -7.82
N GLN A 313 3.73 -14.58 -8.20
CA GLN A 313 4.93 -15.21 -8.72
C GLN A 313 5.32 -14.63 -10.08
N ASP A 314 4.37 -14.40 -10.98
CA ASP A 314 4.64 -13.75 -12.28
C ASP A 314 5.29 -12.38 -12.10
N LEU A 315 4.81 -11.59 -11.12
CA LEU A 315 5.43 -10.31 -10.78
C LEU A 315 6.87 -10.50 -10.28
N ALA A 316 7.12 -11.49 -9.42
CA ALA A 316 8.45 -11.79 -8.91
C ALA A 316 9.41 -12.22 -10.04
N ASP A 317 8.92 -13.05 -10.96
CA ASP A 317 9.70 -13.54 -12.12
C ASP A 317 10.03 -12.39 -13.08
N VAL A 318 9.08 -11.47 -13.32
CA VAL A 318 9.33 -10.22 -14.07
C VAL A 318 10.42 -9.39 -13.38
N PHE A 319 10.33 -9.20 -12.06
CA PHE A 319 11.31 -8.40 -11.32
C PHE A 319 12.71 -9.04 -11.33
N LEU A 320 12.79 -10.38 -11.28
CA LEU A 320 14.05 -11.09 -11.44
C LEU A 320 14.65 -10.88 -12.85
N ARG A 321 13.83 -11.05 -13.89
CA ARG A 321 14.23 -10.88 -15.30
C ARG A 321 14.72 -9.45 -15.59
N LEU A 322 14.06 -8.46 -14.96
CA LEU A 322 14.47 -7.05 -15.05
C LEU A 322 15.63 -6.69 -14.12
N LYS A 323 16.20 -7.65 -13.39
CA LYS A 323 17.28 -7.45 -12.41
C LYS A 323 16.92 -6.40 -11.33
N LEU A 324 15.66 -6.34 -10.95
CA LEU A 324 15.16 -5.50 -9.86
C LEU A 324 15.37 -6.18 -8.51
N ILE A 325 15.32 -7.52 -8.48
CA ILE A 325 15.65 -8.33 -7.31
C ILE A 325 16.90 -9.19 -7.60
N PRO A 326 17.73 -9.47 -6.57
CA PRO A 326 19.02 -10.13 -6.77
C PRO A 326 18.92 -11.64 -6.97
N LYS A 327 17.82 -12.27 -6.57
CA LYS A 327 17.63 -13.73 -6.62
C LYS A 327 16.15 -14.07 -6.81
N ALA A 328 15.89 -15.26 -7.33
CA ALA A 328 14.55 -15.83 -7.41
C ALA A 328 13.95 -16.03 -6.01
N VAL A 329 12.64 -15.88 -5.93
CA VAL A 329 11.85 -16.15 -4.72
C VAL A 329 10.68 -17.08 -5.08
N ASP A 330 10.32 -18.00 -4.19
CA ASP A 330 9.01 -18.66 -4.21
C ASP A 330 8.09 -17.87 -3.29
N VAL A 331 7.12 -17.18 -3.88
CA VAL A 331 6.22 -16.30 -3.10
C VAL A 331 5.38 -17.08 -2.10
N LYS A 332 5.12 -18.37 -2.35
CA LYS A 332 4.33 -19.23 -1.45
C LYS A 332 4.99 -19.44 -0.09
N GLU A 333 6.33 -19.40 -0.03
CA GLU A 333 7.05 -19.54 1.24
C GLU A 333 6.73 -18.42 2.24
N ALA A 334 6.33 -17.26 1.72
CA ALA A 334 5.94 -16.12 2.56
C ALA A 334 4.41 -16.04 2.80
N PHE A 335 3.61 -16.90 2.17
CA PHE A 335 2.17 -16.94 2.39
C PHE A 335 1.86 -17.68 3.69
N LEU A 336 1.16 -17.01 4.60
CA LEU A 336 0.73 -17.57 5.87
C LEU A 336 -0.80 -17.62 5.91
N ASN A 337 -1.36 -18.79 5.57
CA ASN A 337 -2.80 -19.00 5.66
C ASN A 337 -3.20 -19.23 7.12
N LEU A 338 -3.98 -18.29 7.66
CA LEU A 338 -4.50 -18.34 9.03
C LEU A 338 -6.04 -18.47 9.08
N ASP A 339 -6.70 -18.71 7.95
CA ASP A 339 -8.16 -18.73 7.81
C ASP A 339 -8.81 -17.47 8.41
N VAL A 340 -8.28 -16.32 8.05
CA VAL A 340 -8.71 -15.02 8.60
C VAL A 340 -9.63 -14.23 7.65
N VAL A 341 -9.80 -14.73 6.42
CA VAL A 341 -10.66 -14.19 5.36
C VAL A 341 -11.54 -15.28 4.80
#